data_2eea9de82357d0978445a0dda96e26c8
#
_entry.id   2eea9de82357d0978445a0dda96e26c8
#
_cell.length_a   1.000
_cell.length_b   1.000
_cell.length_c   1.000
_cell.angle_alpha   90.00
_cell.angle_beta   90.00
_cell.angle_gamma   90.00
#
_symmetry.space_group_name_H-M   'P 1'
#
loop_
_entity.id
_entity.type
_entity.pdbx_description
1 polymer ?
#
loop_
_entity_poly.entity_id
_entity_poly.type
_entity_poly.pdbx_seq_one_letter_code
_entity_poly.pdbx_strand_id
1 'polypeptide(L)'
;MIVTPTSVKGLIEIKSTITKNAIEQLLIQSNSDVSKELPIDTKFNLLGTKSTISPKTVCKHIMEIYKDGDIVRGLGVIYSLDWKDIIIFDTRNDEYIAHVLNNFDYGVSSFVNNLLFQIYGSEVYLSIANQIGPSLFIPKERYKIR
;
A
#
# COMPACT_ATOMS: atom_id res chain seq x y z
N MET A 1 20.93 4.49 -15.95
CA MET A 1 19.92 3.53 -16.37
C MET A 1 18.66 4.29 -16.77
N ILE A 2 18.16 4.06 -17.96
CA ILE A 2 16.90 4.65 -18.41
C ILE A 2 15.81 3.61 -18.18
N VAL A 3 14.83 3.95 -17.35
CA VAL A 3 13.65 3.09 -17.12
C VAL A 3 12.50 3.60 -17.98
N THR A 4 11.95 2.75 -18.83
CA THR A 4 10.78 3.14 -19.61
C THR A 4 9.53 3.11 -18.71
N PRO A 5 8.56 4.03 -18.89
CA PRO A 5 7.33 4.04 -18.07
C PRO A 5 6.60 2.71 -18.07
N THR A 6 6.63 1.97 -19.17
CA THR A 6 5.94 0.67 -19.31
C THR A 6 6.54 -0.46 -18.45
N SER A 7 7.75 -0.28 -17.93
CA SER A 7 8.40 -1.29 -17.07
C SER A 7 8.23 -1.01 -15.56
N VAL A 8 7.58 0.07 -15.19
CA VAL A 8 7.38 0.44 -13.78
C VAL A 8 6.25 -0.40 -13.19
N LYS A 9 6.53 -1.14 -12.13
CA LYS A 9 5.55 -1.96 -11.41
C LYS A 9 5.05 -1.30 -10.14
N GLY A 10 5.87 -0.48 -9.51
CA GLY A 10 5.51 0.21 -8.29
C GLY A 10 6.43 1.40 -8.01
N LEU A 11 5.93 2.33 -7.25
CA LEU A 11 6.66 3.47 -6.72
C LEU A 11 6.64 3.41 -5.21
N ILE A 12 7.70 3.82 -4.57
CA ILE A 12 7.80 3.87 -3.12
C ILE A 12 8.14 5.30 -2.73
N GLU A 13 7.28 5.90 -1.92
CA GLU A 13 7.57 7.15 -1.25
C GLU A 13 8.06 6.85 0.17
N ILE A 14 9.19 7.44 0.55
CA ILE A 14 9.76 7.28 1.89
C ILE A 14 9.63 8.60 2.63
N LYS A 15 9.03 8.54 3.82
CA LYS A 15 8.83 9.70 4.70
C LYS A 15 9.45 9.44 6.06
N SER A 16 10.00 10.47 6.68
CA SER A 16 10.42 10.40 8.09
C SER A 16 9.22 10.23 9.02
N THR A 17 8.08 10.81 8.66
CA THR A 17 6.86 10.74 9.47
C THR A 17 5.62 10.60 8.56
N ILE A 18 4.80 9.61 8.84
CA ILE A 18 3.49 9.47 8.20
C ILE A 18 2.49 10.34 8.96
N THR A 19 1.95 11.31 8.26
CA THR A 19 0.92 12.23 8.72
C THR A 19 -0.29 12.18 7.78
N LYS A 20 -1.39 12.80 8.14
CA LYS A 20 -2.52 12.97 7.20
C LYS A 20 -2.09 13.66 5.92
N ASN A 21 -1.24 14.68 6.03
CA ASN A 21 -0.71 15.37 4.85
C ASN A 21 0.14 14.45 3.96
N ALA A 22 0.93 13.57 4.54
CA ALA A 22 1.70 12.59 3.76
C ALA A 22 0.78 11.65 2.96
N ILE A 23 -0.36 11.26 3.52
CA ILE A 23 -1.37 10.46 2.82
C ILE A 23 -1.99 11.27 1.68
N GLU A 24 -2.38 12.51 1.92
CA GLU A 24 -2.92 13.39 0.88
C GLU A 24 -1.94 13.59 -0.26
N GLN A 25 -0.67 13.80 0.03
CA GLN A 25 0.39 13.92 -0.97
C GLN A 25 0.55 12.65 -1.81
N LEU A 26 0.49 11.49 -1.18
CA LEU A 26 0.54 10.19 -1.88
C LEU A 26 -0.62 10.07 -2.87
N LEU A 27 -1.83 10.45 -2.46
CA LEU A 27 -3.02 10.39 -3.30
C LEU A 27 -2.96 11.39 -4.46
N ILE A 28 -2.52 12.61 -4.20
CA ILE A 28 -2.32 13.63 -5.25
C ILE A 28 -1.31 13.13 -6.26
N GLN A 29 -0.19 12.55 -5.81
CA GLN A 29 0.86 12.03 -6.68
C GLN A 29 0.34 10.87 -7.54
N SER A 30 -0.45 9.96 -6.97
CA SER A 30 -1.01 8.83 -7.71
C SER A 30 -1.99 9.25 -8.81
N ASN A 31 -2.61 10.41 -8.69
CA ASN A 31 -3.54 10.97 -9.68
C ASN A 31 -2.93 12.08 -10.54
N SER A 32 -1.62 12.32 -10.44
CA SER A 32 -0.93 13.35 -11.22
C SER A 32 -0.81 12.98 -12.70
N ASP A 33 -0.61 13.99 -13.54
CA ASP A 33 -0.41 13.77 -14.99
C ASP A 33 0.81 12.91 -15.30
N VAL A 34 1.88 13.04 -14.50
CA VAL A 34 3.08 12.20 -14.64
C VAL A 34 2.75 10.74 -14.36
N SER A 35 1.93 10.45 -13.35
CA SER A 35 1.56 9.07 -13.02
C SER A 35 0.65 8.43 -14.07
N LYS A 36 -0.11 9.21 -14.84
CA LYS A 36 -0.95 8.71 -15.93
C LYS A 36 -0.14 8.11 -17.09
N GLU A 37 1.13 8.46 -17.22
CA GLU A 37 2.05 7.86 -18.19
C GLU A 37 2.52 6.45 -17.77
N LEU A 38 2.34 6.09 -16.51
CA LEU A 38 2.69 4.78 -15.97
C LEU A 38 1.60 3.74 -16.28
N PRO A 39 1.95 2.45 -16.31
CA PRO A 39 0.95 1.39 -16.44
C PRO A 39 -0.17 1.54 -15.40
N ILE A 40 -1.40 1.20 -15.77
CA ILE A 40 -2.58 1.35 -14.91
C ILE A 40 -2.49 0.49 -13.64
N ASP A 41 -1.75 -0.60 -13.69
CA ASP A 41 -1.52 -1.53 -12.58
C ASP A 41 -0.33 -1.14 -11.68
N THR A 42 0.33 -0.03 -11.98
CA THR A 42 1.42 0.49 -11.14
C THR A 42 0.88 0.81 -9.73
N LYS A 43 1.54 0.26 -8.71
CA LYS A 43 1.16 0.47 -7.31
C LYS A 43 1.97 1.60 -6.69
N PHE A 44 1.30 2.38 -5.84
CA PHE A 44 1.90 3.46 -5.06
C PHE A 44 2.00 3.01 -3.61
N ASN A 45 3.21 3.06 -3.05
CA ASN A 45 3.53 2.53 -1.73
C ASN A 45 4.14 3.63 -0.85
N LEU A 46 3.91 3.55 0.44
CA LEU A 46 4.43 4.52 1.42
C LEU A 46 5.11 3.78 2.57
N LEU A 47 6.35 4.16 2.85
CA LEU A 47 7.11 3.69 4.00
C LEU A 47 7.51 4.87 4.88
N GLY A 48 7.17 4.81 6.16
CA GLY A 48 7.57 5.81 7.15
C GLY A 48 8.43 5.21 8.25
N THR A 49 9.31 6.03 8.85
CA THR A 49 10.05 5.62 10.04
C THR A 49 9.23 5.74 11.31
N LYS A 50 8.34 6.71 11.36
CA LYS A 50 7.37 6.92 12.44
C LYS A 50 6.07 7.47 11.89
N SER A 51 5.04 7.51 12.70
CA SER A 51 3.74 8.04 12.32
C SER A 51 3.11 8.85 13.46
N THR A 52 2.29 9.83 13.08
CA THR A 52 1.44 10.59 14.03
C THR A 52 0.01 10.07 14.04
N ILE A 53 -0.33 9.15 13.15
CA ILE A 53 -1.67 8.58 12.99
C ILE A 53 -1.59 7.05 12.97
N SER A 54 -2.68 6.40 13.36
CA SER A 54 -2.80 4.95 13.35
C SER A 54 -3.16 4.42 11.96
N PRO A 55 -2.95 3.12 11.68
CA PRO A 55 -3.43 2.50 10.45
C PRO A 55 -4.94 2.72 10.21
N LYS A 56 -5.75 2.61 11.25
CA LYS A 56 -7.19 2.88 11.19
C LYS A 56 -7.49 4.30 10.74
N THR A 57 -6.78 5.28 11.28
CA THR A 57 -6.95 6.69 10.91
C THR A 57 -6.55 6.92 9.45
N VAL A 58 -5.47 6.28 8.98
CA VAL A 58 -5.07 6.33 7.57
C VAL A 58 -6.20 5.83 6.68
N CYS A 59 -6.74 4.65 6.96
CA CYS A 59 -7.83 4.08 6.17
C CYS A 59 -9.07 4.97 6.14
N LYS A 60 -9.49 5.50 7.27
CA LYS A 60 -10.63 6.41 7.36
C LYS A 60 -10.39 7.71 6.60
N HIS A 61 -9.19 8.26 6.69
CA HIS A 61 -8.83 9.47 5.96
C HIS A 61 -8.86 9.26 4.45
N ILE A 62 -8.36 8.14 3.97
CA ILE A 62 -8.44 7.76 2.56
C ILE A 62 -9.92 7.64 2.13
N MET A 63 -10.75 6.98 2.92
CA MET A 63 -12.19 6.85 2.64
C MET A 63 -12.87 8.22 2.52
N GLU A 64 -12.53 9.16 3.37
CA GLU A 64 -13.08 10.53 3.33
C GLU A 64 -12.69 11.25 2.05
N ILE A 65 -11.44 11.14 1.61
CA ILE A 65 -10.94 11.78 0.39
C ILE A 65 -11.64 11.21 -0.84
N TYR A 66 -11.91 9.90 -0.86
CA TYR A 66 -12.51 9.23 -2.02
C TYR A 66 -14.02 9.27 -2.10
N LYS A 67 -14.71 9.86 -1.14
CA LYS A 67 -16.17 10.02 -1.19
C LYS A 67 -16.64 10.81 -2.42
N ASP A 68 -15.81 11.68 -2.94
CA ASP A 68 -16.15 12.61 -4.01
C ASP A 68 -15.93 12.06 -5.43
N GLY A 69 -15.68 10.76 -5.56
CA GLY A 69 -15.72 10.07 -6.85
C GLY A 69 -14.43 10.12 -7.68
N ASP A 70 -13.33 10.57 -7.09
CA ASP A 70 -12.05 10.60 -7.78
C ASP A 70 -11.58 9.18 -8.13
N ILE A 71 -11.03 9.03 -9.33
CA ILE A 71 -10.46 7.76 -9.79
C ILE A 71 -9.16 7.53 -9.03
N VAL A 72 -9.14 6.44 -8.25
CA VAL A 72 -7.95 6.06 -7.51
C VAL A 72 -7.09 5.16 -8.36
N ARG A 73 -5.86 5.57 -8.60
CA ARG A 73 -4.84 4.61 -9.01
C ARG A 73 -4.44 3.77 -7.80
N GLY A 74 -4.09 2.52 -8.05
CA GLY A 74 -3.88 1.54 -7.00
C GLY A 74 -2.81 1.92 -5.98
N LEU A 75 -3.22 2.04 -4.72
CA LEU A 75 -2.31 1.97 -3.60
C LEU A 75 -1.89 0.51 -3.41
N GLY A 76 -0.64 0.30 -3.01
CA GLY A 76 -0.11 -1.04 -2.75
C GLY A 76 -0.05 -1.34 -1.26
N VAL A 77 0.96 -0.81 -0.58
CA VAL A 77 1.18 -1.03 0.84
C VAL A 77 1.59 0.26 1.53
N ILE A 78 1.06 0.49 2.73
CA ILE A 78 1.45 1.60 3.61
C ILE A 78 1.92 0.99 4.92
N TYR A 79 3.13 1.34 5.33
CA TYR A 79 3.71 0.85 6.56
C TYR A 79 4.57 1.93 7.23
N SER A 80 4.54 1.95 8.56
CA SER A 80 5.45 2.73 9.40
C SER A 80 6.20 1.78 10.32
N LEU A 81 7.50 2.02 10.51
CA LEU A 81 8.33 1.15 11.35
C LEU A 81 7.87 1.11 12.80
N ASP A 82 7.14 2.12 13.27
CA ASP A 82 6.57 2.16 14.61
C ASP A 82 5.17 1.54 14.73
N TRP A 83 4.61 1.03 13.62
CA TRP A 83 3.34 0.31 13.65
C TRP A 83 3.53 -1.17 13.95
N LYS A 84 2.56 -1.76 14.66
CA LYS A 84 2.42 -3.20 14.82
C LYS A 84 1.61 -3.84 13.70
N ASP A 85 0.99 -3.02 12.88
CA ASP A 85 0.12 -3.43 11.77
C ASP A 85 0.68 -2.90 10.46
N ILE A 86 0.23 -3.47 9.36
CA ILE A 86 0.54 -3.04 7.99
C ILE A 86 -0.77 -2.91 7.21
N ILE A 87 -0.84 -1.93 6.30
CA ILE A 87 -2.01 -1.73 5.46
C ILE A 87 -1.69 -2.23 4.06
N ILE A 88 -2.52 -3.15 3.56
CA ILE A 88 -2.44 -3.69 2.21
C ILE A 88 -3.74 -3.39 1.48
N PHE A 89 -3.62 -2.86 0.27
CA PHE A 89 -4.77 -2.53 -0.58
C PHE A 89 -4.97 -3.61 -1.63
N ASP A 90 -6.22 -3.95 -1.87
CA ASP A 90 -6.61 -4.99 -2.81
C ASP A 90 -7.85 -4.55 -3.59
N THR A 91 -7.94 -5.00 -4.84
CA THR A 91 -9.11 -4.79 -5.69
C THR A 91 -9.72 -6.15 -6.01
N ARG A 92 -10.96 -6.38 -5.58
CA ARG A 92 -11.71 -7.60 -5.87
C ARG A 92 -13.14 -7.24 -6.23
N ASN A 93 -13.66 -7.83 -7.31
CA ASN A 93 -15.06 -7.65 -7.72
C ASN A 93 -15.45 -6.18 -7.83
N ASP A 94 -14.57 -5.35 -8.41
CA ASP A 94 -14.73 -3.90 -8.54
C ASP A 94 -14.76 -3.14 -7.20
N GLU A 95 -14.43 -3.82 -6.12
CA GLU A 95 -14.29 -3.20 -4.80
C GLU A 95 -12.82 -2.91 -4.49
N TYR A 96 -12.56 -1.74 -3.94
CA TYR A 96 -11.25 -1.31 -3.48
C TYR A 96 -11.20 -1.37 -1.95
N ILE A 97 -10.40 -2.28 -1.43
CA ILE A 97 -10.41 -2.62 -0.01
C ILE A 97 -9.03 -2.39 0.60
N ALA A 98 -9.00 -1.72 1.74
CA ALA A 98 -7.83 -1.62 2.60
C ALA A 98 -7.91 -2.69 3.70
N HIS A 99 -6.91 -3.56 3.75
CA HIS A 99 -6.77 -4.56 4.80
C HIS A 99 -5.74 -4.11 5.82
N VAL A 100 -6.13 -4.02 7.08
CA VAL A 100 -5.18 -3.82 8.19
C VAL A 100 -4.83 -5.19 8.74
N LEU A 101 -3.57 -5.58 8.58
CA LEU A 101 -3.06 -6.88 8.98
C LEU A 101 -2.10 -6.73 10.15
N ASN A 102 -2.15 -7.68 11.08
CA ASN A 102 -1.15 -7.75 12.14
C ASN A 102 0.21 -8.09 11.52
N ASN A 103 1.21 -7.26 11.76
CA ASN A 103 2.57 -7.45 11.23
C ASN A 103 3.47 -8.22 12.19
N PHE A 104 3.00 -8.52 13.40
CA PHE A 104 3.80 -9.18 14.44
C PHE A 104 5.19 -8.52 14.57
N ASP A 105 6.25 -9.32 14.68
CA ASP A 105 7.63 -8.85 14.77
C ASP A 105 8.37 -8.85 13.42
N TYR A 106 7.64 -8.98 12.30
CA TYR A 106 8.27 -9.08 10.98
C TYR A 106 8.82 -7.74 10.46
N GLY A 107 8.36 -6.62 11.03
CA GLY A 107 8.90 -5.30 10.70
C GLY A 107 8.83 -5.00 9.20
N VAL A 108 9.93 -4.48 8.66
CA VAL A 108 10.02 -4.11 7.25
C VAL A 108 9.97 -5.30 6.29
N SER A 109 10.21 -6.52 6.77
CA SER A 109 10.18 -7.72 5.92
C SER A 109 8.83 -7.90 5.23
N SER A 110 7.73 -7.64 5.94
CA SER A 110 6.39 -7.72 5.35
C SER A 110 6.18 -6.68 4.24
N PHE A 111 6.71 -5.47 4.42
CA PHE A 111 6.66 -4.43 3.40
C PHE A 111 7.42 -4.87 2.14
N VAL A 112 8.64 -5.35 2.29
CA VAL A 112 9.47 -5.84 1.18
C VAL A 112 8.79 -7.02 0.48
N ASN A 113 8.20 -7.94 1.21
CA ASN A 113 7.49 -9.08 0.64
C ASN A 113 6.30 -8.65 -0.22
N ASN A 114 5.57 -7.62 0.20
CA ASN A 114 4.49 -7.07 -0.61
C ASN A 114 4.99 -6.39 -1.89
N LEU A 115 6.13 -5.72 -1.83
CA LEU A 115 6.77 -5.16 -3.02
C LEU A 115 7.17 -6.27 -4.01
N LEU A 116 7.75 -7.36 -3.52
CA LEU A 116 8.13 -8.51 -4.35
C LEU A 116 6.89 -9.14 -4.99
N PHE A 117 5.79 -9.24 -4.26
CA PHE A 117 4.51 -9.69 -4.82
C PHE A 117 4.04 -8.79 -5.97
N GLN A 118 4.15 -7.47 -5.83
CA GLN A 118 3.78 -6.52 -6.88
C GLN A 118 4.62 -6.71 -8.16
N ILE A 119 5.88 -7.06 -8.01
CA ILE A 119 6.83 -7.21 -9.12
C ILE A 119 6.68 -8.59 -9.80
N TYR A 120 6.64 -9.66 -9.03
CA TYR A 120 6.76 -11.04 -9.50
C TYR A 120 5.46 -11.82 -9.44
N GLY A 121 4.42 -11.30 -8.79
CA GLY A 121 3.10 -11.94 -8.71
C GLY A 121 2.98 -12.97 -7.59
N SER A 122 1.90 -13.75 -7.67
CA SER A 122 1.44 -14.61 -6.58
C SER A 122 2.38 -15.78 -6.24
N GLU A 123 3.16 -16.28 -7.17
CA GLU A 123 4.05 -17.42 -6.93
C GLU A 123 5.13 -17.10 -5.89
N VAL A 124 5.80 -15.94 -6.02
CA VAL A 124 6.81 -15.50 -5.06
C VAL A 124 6.16 -15.21 -3.70
N TYR A 125 4.98 -14.59 -3.71
CA TYR A 125 4.24 -14.30 -2.50
C TYR A 125 3.89 -15.57 -1.72
N LEU A 126 3.39 -16.61 -2.39
CA LEU A 126 3.09 -17.90 -1.77
C LEU A 126 4.34 -18.60 -1.22
N SER A 127 5.46 -18.53 -1.95
CA SER A 127 6.73 -19.07 -1.48
C SER A 127 7.18 -18.42 -0.18
N ILE A 128 7.10 -17.10 -0.09
CA ILE A 128 7.44 -16.34 1.13
C ILE A 128 6.44 -16.64 2.26
N ALA A 129 5.16 -16.70 1.95
CA ALA A 129 4.11 -17.04 2.89
C ALA A 129 4.33 -18.42 3.53
N ASN A 130 4.75 -19.40 2.75
CA ASN A 130 5.06 -20.74 3.24
C ASN A 130 6.27 -20.76 4.19
N GLN A 131 7.22 -19.84 4.02
CA GLN A 131 8.38 -19.71 4.90
C GLN A 131 8.05 -19.00 6.22
N ILE A 132 7.18 -17.99 6.18
CA ILE A 132 6.85 -17.14 7.34
C ILE A 132 5.63 -17.70 8.11
N GLY A 133 4.76 -18.45 7.43
CA GLY A 133 3.55 -19.05 7.98
C GLY A 133 2.28 -18.24 7.68
N PRO A 134 1.12 -18.84 7.90
CA PRO A 134 -0.19 -18.26 7.53
C PRO A 134 -0.60 -17.05 8.37
N SER A 135 0.06 -16.78 9.48
CA SER A 135 -0.28 -15.69 10.40
C SER A 135 -0.18 -14.30 9.79
N LEU A 136 0.63 -14.12 8.73
CA LEU A 136 0.73 -12.85 8.01
C LEU A 136 -0.54 -12.46 7.26
N PHE A 137 -1.47 -13.38 7.09
CA PHE A 137 -2.66 -13.18 6.25
C PHE A 137 -3.93 -13.05 7.05
N ILE A 138 -3.86 -12.99 8.38
CA ILE A 138 -5.05 -12.79 9.21
C ILE A 138 -5.38 -11.31 9.24
N PRO A 139 -6.44 -10.87 8.52
CA PRO A 139 -6.84 -9.46 8.55
C PRO A 139 -7.41 -9.12 9.92
N LYS A 140 -6.96 -8.00 10.47
CA LYS A 140 -7.47 -7.43 11.70
C LYS A 140 -8.73 -6.62 11.44
N GLU A 141 -8.69 -5.80 10.41
CA GLU A 141 -9.78 -4.93 10.00
C GLU A 141 -9.79 -4.80 8.47
N ARG A 142 -10.97 -4.53 7.93
CA ARG A 142 -11.17 -4.23 6.52
C ARG A 142 -11.90 -2.91 6.38
N TYR A 143 -11.47 -2.12 5.41
CA TYR A 143 -12.12 -0.86 5.07
C TYR A 143 -12.43 -0.86 3.58
N LYS A 144 -13.71 -0.78 3.23
CA LYS A 144 -14.11 -0.61 1.84
C LYS A 144 -13.91 0.85 1.45
N ILE A 145 -12.90 1.13 0.62
CA ILE A 145 -12.60 2.47 0.14
C ILE A 145 -13.60 2.87 -0.94
N ARG A 146 -13.93 1.92 -1.84
CA ARG A 146 -14.85 2.19 -2.94
C ARG A 146 -15.57 0.93 -3.46
#